data_60b372b2c1da5d3a21694f643ce69ab9
#
_entry.id   60b372b2c1da5d3a21694f643ce69ab9
#
_cell.length_a   1.000
_cell.length_b   1.000
_cell.length_c   1.000
_cell.angle_alpha   90.00
_cell.angle_beta   90.00
_cell.angle_gamma   90.00
#
_symmetry.space_group_name_H-M   'P 1'
#
loop_
_entity.id
_entity.type
_entity.pdbx_description
1 polymer ?
#
loop_
_entity_poly.entity_id
_entity_poly.type
_entity_poly.pdbx_seq_one_letter_code
_entity_poly.pdbx_strand_id
1 'polypeptide(L)'
;MNIILAKSAGFCFGVKRAVETVYKEAEKNQTPIYTFGPIIHNEEVVADLEKKGVQVIHSTDELKGRPKGTVIIRSHGVERKIYDEIKALGFEIVDATCPFVLKIHRLVEQYSREGYHIIIIGNETHPEVEGIKGWSDPAETSVIGTCEEAEKFTLSSEKKVCIVSQTTFNYNKFQELVEIVNEKGYDIIVLNTICNATEERQTEAERIAKEVDAMIVIGGRASSNTQKLFEICKNECENTYYIQTIKDLDLTRLKSTDNVGITAGASTPNNIIEEVQKNVRNEF
;
A
#
# COMPACT_ATOMS: atom_id res chain seq x y z
N MET A 1 -32.13 4.13 8.99
CA MET A 1 -30.69 4.36 8.92
C MET A 1 -30.28 4.69 7.48
N ASN A 2 -29.47 5.73 7.28
CA ASN A 2 -28.92 6.09 5.98
C ASN A 2 -27.48 5.54 5.87
N ILE A 3 -27.12 4.93 4.71
CA ILE A 3 -25.80 4.36 4.48
C ILE A 3 -25.11 5.12 3.36
N ILE A 4 -23.95 5.70 3.66
CA ILE A 4 -23.10 6.41 2.71
C ILE A 4 -21.89 5.53 2.39
N LEU A 5 -21.88 4.91 1.19
CA LEU A 5 -20.73 4.16 0.70
C LEU A 5 -19.79 5.11 -0.05
N ALA A 6 -18.52 5.12 0.33
CA ALA A 6 -17.50 5.86 -0.37
C ALA A 6 -17.35 5.33 -1.82
N LYS A 7 -17.33 6.24 -2.79
CA LYS A 7 -17.19 5.90 -4.23
C LYS A 7 -15.83 5.31 -4.54
N SER A 8 -14.80 5.73 -3.81
CA SER A 8 -13.43 5.25 -3.95
C SER A 8 -13.18 3.92 -3.24
N ALA A 9 -14.17 3.33 -2.50
CA ALA A 9 -13.99 2.08 -1.79
C ALA A 9 -13.64 0.91 -2.72
N GLY A 10 -12.70 0.06 -2.30
CA GLY A 10 -12.33 -1.14 -3.04
C GLY A 10 -11.06 -1.03 -3.89
N PHE A 11 -10.83 -2.00 -4.77
CA PHE A 11 -9.59 -2.10 -5.53
C PHE A 11 -9.24 -0.83 -6.29
N CYS A 12 -8.02 -0.31 -6.08
CA CYS A 12 -7.45 0.68 -6.98
C CYS A 12 -6.95 0.02 -8.27
N PHE A 13 -6.62 0.83 -9.27
CA PHE A 13 -6.13 0.34 -10.56
C PHE A 13 -4.90 -0.59 -10.42
N GLY A 14 -3.91 -0.20 -9.59
CA GLY A 14 -2.68 -0.98 -9.40
C GLY A 14 -2.92 -2.34 -8.77
N VAL A 15 -3.77 -2.38 -7.74
CA VAL A 15 -4.17 -3.62 -7.06
C VAL A 15 -4.98 -4.52 -8.00
N LYS A 16 -5.99 -3.98 -8.68
CA LYS A 16 -6.80 -4.74 -9.64
C LYS A 16 -5.93 -5.39 -10.70
N ARG A 17 -5.02 -4.62 -11.31
CA ARG A 17 -4.07 -5.12 -12.32
C ARG A 17 -3.20 -6.26 -11.77
N ALA A 18 -2.65 -6.11 -10.54
CA ALA A 18 -1.79 -7.13 -9.96
C ALA A 18 -2.54 -8.44 -9.70
N VAL A 19 -3.73 -8.36 -9.12
CA VAL A 19 -4.58 -9.53 -8.85
C VAL A 19 -5.00 -10.21 -10.15
N GLU A 20 -5.48 -9.47 -11.16
CA GLU A 20 -5.84 -10.02 -12.46
C GLU A 20 -4.66 -10.69 -13.17
N THR A 21 -3.44 -10.15 -12.99
CA THR A 21 -2.23 -10.75 -13.55
C THR A 21 -1.99 -12.13 -12.97
N VAL A 22 -2.09 -12.30 -11.65
CA VAL A 22 -1.88 -13.62 -11.02
C VAL A 22 -2.96 -14.61 -11.44
N TYR A 23 -4.23 -14.20 -11.48
CA TYR A 23 -5.32 -15.08 -11.94
C TYR A 23 -5.10 -15.54 -13.39
N LYS A 24 -4.72 -14.64 -14.29
CA LYS A 24 -4.41 -14.98 -15.70
C LYS A 24 -3.24 -15.96 -15.83
N GLU A 25 -2.20 -15.79 -15.01
CA GLU A 25 -1.07 -16.74 -15.01
C GLU A 25 -1.51 -18.11 -14.44
N ALA A 26 -2.30 -18.11 -13.36
CA ALA A 26 -2.82 -19.35 -12.76
C ALA A 26 -3.75 -20.14 -13.72
N GLU A 27 -4.53 -19.45 -14.54
CA GLU A 27 -5.40 -20.09 -15.54
C GLU A 27 -4.63 -20.76 -16.67
N LYS A 28 -3.40 -20.34 -16.97
CA LYS A 28 -2.57 -21.00 -18.01
C LYS A 28 -2.14 -22.41 -17.65
N ASN A 29 -2.09 -22.76 -16.34
CA ASN A 29 -1.81 -24.09 -15.79
C ASN A 29 -0.59 -24.83 -16.39
N GLN A 30 0.41 -24.10 -16.89
CA GLN A 30 1.54 -24.68 -17.63
C GLN A 30 2.80 -24.90 -16.79
N THR A 31 2.98 -24.06 -15.76
CA THR A 31 4.18 -24.08 -14.89
C THR A 31 3.81 -23.69 -13.48
N PRO A 32 4.60 -24.07 -12.47
CA PRO A 32 4.42 -23.59 -11.11
C PRO A 32 4.45 -22.07 -11.04
N ILE A 33 3.57 -21.48 -10.23
CA ILE A 33 3.47 -20.04 -10.05
C ILE A 33 3.83 -19.69 -8.62
N TYR A 34 4.74 -18.74 -8.50
CA TYR A 34 5.19 -18.17 -7.23
C TYR A 34 4.88 -16.67 -7.21
N THR A 35 4.48 -16.11 -6.09
CA THR A 35 4.45 -14.66 -5.89
C THR A 35 5.55 -14.27 -4.91
N PHE A 36 6.31 -13.24 -5.23
CA PHE A 36 7.34 -12.73 -4.31
C PHE A 36 6.69 -11.82 -3.26
N GLY A 37 6.43 -12.38 -2.09
CA GLY A 37 5.53 -11.87 -1.08
C GLY A 37 4.04 -11.97 -1.49
N PRO A 38 3.10 -11.70 -0.58
CA PRO A 38 1.68 -11.64 -0.92
C PRO A 38 1.44 -10.60 -2.02
N ILE A 39 0.64 -10.96 -3.04
CA ILE A 39 0.42 -10.08 -4.21
C ILE A 39 -0.15 -8.71 -3.81
N ILE A 40 -1.00 -8.70 -2.79
CA ILE A 40 -1.57 -7.55 -2.10
C ILE A 40 -1.73 -7.85 -0.61
N HIS A 41 -1.91 -6.84 0.22
CA HIS A 41 -2.21 -7.02 1.66
C HIS A 41 -3.72 -7.28 1.87
N ASN A 42 -4.16 -8.49 1.50
CA ASN A 42 -5.50 -9.00 1.76
C ASN A 42 -5.47 -10.54 1.84
N GLU A 43 -5.74 -11.07 3.03
CA GLU A 43 -5.60 -12.49 3.35
C GLU A 43 -6.59 -13.35 2.56
N GLU A 44 -7.82 -12.87 2.33
CA GLU A 44 -8.84 -13.60 1.57
C GLU A 44 -8.42 -13.82 0.12
N VAL A 45 -7.83 -12.79 -0.50
CA VAL A 45 -7.32 -12.89 -1.88
C VAL A 45 -6.11 -13.82 -1.96
N VAL A 46 -5.20 -13.75 -0.98
CA VAL A 46 -4.03 -14.64 -0.93
C VAL A 46 -4.48 -16.09 -0.76
N ALA A 47 -5.40 -16.35 0.17
CA ALA A 47 -5.92 -17.70 0.40
C ALA A 47 -6.67 -18.29 -0.82
N ASP A 48 -7.39 -17.46 -1.60
CA ASP A 48 -8.02 -17.93 -2.84
C ASP A 48 -6.97 -18.29 -3.92
N LEU A 49 -5.93 -17.51 -4.06
CA LEU A 49 -4.81 -17.78 -4.98
C LEU A 49 -4.04 -19.05 -4.58
N GLU A 50 -3.81 -19.27 -3.29
CA GLU A 50 -3.19 -20.50 -2.78
C GLU A 50 -3.99 -21.76 -3.11
N LYS A 51 -5.33 -21.69 -2.98
CA LYS A 51 -6.24 -22.77 -3.41
C LYS A 51 -6.14 -23.07 -4.91
N LYS A 52 -5.72 -22.11 -5.71
CA LYS A 52 -5.47 -22.25 -7.15
C LYS A 52 -4.03 -22.69 -7.49
N GLY A 53 -3.24 -23.04 -6.46
CA GLY A 53 -1.88 -23.55 -6.61
C GLY A 53 -0.78 -22.48 -6.71
N VAL A 54 -1.10 -21.20 -6.50
CA VAL A 54 -0.10 -20.12 -6.41
C VAL A 54 0.59 -20.21 -5.06
N GLN A 55 1.92 -20.14 -5.04
CA GLN A 55 2.71 -20.26 -3.82
C GLN A 55 3.37 -18.90 -3.49
N VAL A 56 3.21 -18.45 -2.25
CA VAL A 56 3.91 -17.24 -1.77
C VAL A 56 5.32 -17.62 -1.33
N ILE A 57 6.31 -16.86 -1.75
CA ILE A 57 7.72 -16.93 -1.32
C ILE A 57 8.16 -15.58 -0.77
N HIS A 58 9.08 -15.57 0.18
CA HIS A 58 9.54 -14.35 0.85
C HIS A 58 11.01 -14.04 0.56
N SER A 59 11.75 -14.99 -0.02
CA SER A 59 13.13 -14.80 -0.42
C SER A 59 13.45 -15.58 -1.70
N THR A 60 14.50 -15.18 -2.40
CA THR A 60 15.03 -15.90 -3.57
C THR A 60 15.63 -17.25 -3.19
N ASP A 61 16.08 -17.41 -1.93
CA ASP A 61 16.58 -18.68 -1.42
C ASP A 61 15.52 -19.79 -1.43
N GLU A 62 14.27 -19.43 -1.22
CA GLU A 62 13.14 -20.37 -1.28
C GLU A 62 12.91 -20.95 -2.68
N LEU A 63 13.44 -20.33 -3.74
CA LEU A 63 13.37 -20.84 -5.11
C LEU A 63 14.41 -21.93 -5.39
N LYS A 64 15.44 -22.05 -4.54
CA LYS A 64 16.49 -23.05 -4.72
C LYS A 64 15.90 -24.46 -4.57
N GLY A 65 16.10 -25.29 -5.59
CA GLY A 65 15.57 -26.66 -5.62
C GLY A 65 14.08 -26.81 -5.94
N ARG A 66 13.33 -25.70 -6.10
CA ARG A 66 11.94 -25.77 -6.56
C ARG A 66 11.84 -26.01 -8.07
N PRO A 67 10.74 -26.60 -8.56
CA PRO A 67 10.45 -26.71 -9.99
C PRO A 67 10.47 -25.33 -10.64
N LYS A 68 11.09 -25.23 -11.84
CA LYS A 68 11.12 -23.96 -12.60
C LYS A 68 9.70 -23.55 -13.00
N GLY A 69 9.45 -22.26 -12.97
CA GLY A 69 8.15 -21.67 -13.24
C GLY A 69 8.22 -20.17 -13.31
N THR A 70 7.08 -19.53 -13.08
CA THR A 70 6.93 -18.08 -13.14
C THR A 70 6.91 -17.47 -11.74
N VAL A 71 7.76 -16.48 -11.52
CA VAL A 71 7.72 -15.65 -10.30
C VAL A 71 7.03 -14.32 -10.62
N ILE A 72 5.94 -14.04 -9.93
CA ILE A 72 5.18 -12.80 -10.09
C ILE A 72 5.61 -11.82 -9.01
N ILE A 73 6.11 -10.65 -9.44
CA ILE A 73 6.45 -9.57 -8.52
C ILE A 73 5.16 -8.89 -8.05
N ARG A 74 5.01 -8.76 -6.72
CA ARG A 74 3.83 -8.14 -6.08
C ARG A 74 3.61 -6.67 -6.47
N SER A 75 2.42 -6.14 -6.19
CA SER A 75 2.04 -4.75 -6.51
C SER A 75 2.95 -3.68 -5.91
N HIS A 76 3.61 -3.97 -4.79
CA HIS A 76 4.53 -3.07 -4.07
C HIS A 76 5.93 -2.96 -4.70
N GLY A 77 6.23 -3.80 -5.70
CA GLY A 77 7.58 -3.91 -6.25
C GLY A 77 8.57 -4.59 -5.30
N VAL A 78 9.80 -4.69 -5.76
CA VAL A 78 10.93 -5.25 -5.02
C VAL A 78 12.21 -4.49 -5.37
N GLU A 79 13.27 -4.70 -4.62
CA GLU A 79 14.61 -4.20 -4.90
C GLU A 79 15.11 -4.72 -6.26
N ARG A 80 15.96 -3.94 -6.92
CA ARG A 80 16.56 -4.30 -8.22
C ARG A 80 17.27 -5.65 -8.19
N LYS A 81 18.04 -5.93 -7.15
CA LYS A 81 18.79 -7.19 -7.01
C LYS A 81 17.91 -8.44 -7.07
N ILE A 82 16.66 -8.37 -6.60
CA ILE A 82 15.72 -9.49 -6.60
C ILE A 82 15.39 -9.95 -8.03
N TYR A 83 15.22 -9.00 -8.97
CA TYR A 83 15.04 -9.35 -10.38
C TYR A 83 16.24 -10.13 -10.95
N ASP A 84 17.44 -9.70 -10.61
CA ASP A 84 18.68 -10.34 -11.11
C ASP A 84 18.86 -11.73 -10.50
N GLU A 85 18.59 -11.89 -9.21
CA GLU A 85 18.65 -13.17 -8.51
C GLU A 85 17.63 -14.18 -9.06
N ILE A 86 16.37 -13.77 -9.29
CA ILE A 86 15.32 -14.64 -9.85
C ILE A 86 15.73 -15.12 -11.26
N LYS A 87 16.25 -14.22 -12.10
CA LYS A 87 16.74 -14.56 -13.45
C LYS A 87 17.93 -15.51 -13.39
N ALA A 88 18.90 -15.24 -12.50
CA ALA A 88 20.06 -16.11 -12.32
C ALA A 88 19.67 -17.52 -11.86
N LEU A 89 18.60 -17.65 -11.10
CA LEU A 89 18.02 -18.94 -10.71
C LEU A 89 17.22 -19.61 -11.84
N GLY A 90 17.06 -18.98 -13.01
CA GLY A 90 16.39 -19.56 -14.19
C GLY A 90 14.87 -19.61 -14.10
N PHE A 91 14.24 -18.67 -13.39
CA PHE A 91 12.79 -18.49 -13.35
C PHE A 91 12.36 -17.39 -14.31
N GLU A 92 11.15 -17.51 -14.85
CA GLU A 92 10.49 -16.42 -15.58
C GLU A 92 9.94 -15.37 -14.61
N ILE A 93 9.95 -14.11 -15.03
CA ILE A 93 9.42 -13.01 -14.22
C ILE A 93 8.21 -12.39 -14.91
N VAL A 94 7.10 -12.30 -14.19
CA VAL A 94 5.96 -11.47 -14.54
C VAL A 94 5.88 -10.33 -13.55
N ASP A 95 6.07 -9.09 -14.01
CA ASP A 95 6.09 -7.92 -13.14
C ASP A 95 4.68 -7.33 -12.98
N ALA A 96 4.06 -7.58 -11.81
CA ALA A 96 2.78 -7.00 -11.45
C ALA A 96 2.91 -5.73 -10.59
N THR A 97 4.13 -5.18 -10.45
CA THR A 97 4.37 -3.92 -9.74
C THR A 97 3.47 -2.80 -10.27
N CYS A 98 2.84 -2.07 -9.38
CA CYS A 98 2.01 -0.93 -9.74
C CYS A 98 2.81 0.09 -10.58
N PRO A 99 2.29 0.59 -11.71
CA PRO A 99 2.99 1.59 -12.53
C PRO A 99 3.41 2.86 -11.76
N PHE A 100 2.65 3.26 -10.75
CA PHE A 100 3.04 4.38 -9.88
C PHE A 100 4.28 4.05 -9.05
N VAL A 101 4.40 2.84 -8.51
CA VAL A 101 5.59 2.38 -7.79
C VAL A 101 6.79 2.26 -8.74
N LEU A 102 6.61 1.71 -9.95
CA LEU A 102 7.67 1.68 -10.97
C LEU A 102 8.17 3.08 -11.34
N LYS A 103 7.29 4.09 -11.34
CA LYS A 103 7.70 5.48 -11.54
C LYS A 103 8.61 5.95 -10.42
N ILE A 104 8.29 5.62 -9.16
CA ILE A 104 9.14 5.97 -8.01
C ILE A 104 10.51 5.31 -8.12
N HIS A 105 10.57 4.01 -8.44
CA HIS A 105 11.83 3.30 -8.65
C HIS A 105 12.74 4.02 -9.66
N ARG A 106 12.17 4.45 -10.81
CA ARG A 106 12.93 5.18 -11.84
C ARG A 106 13.41 6.55 -11.36
N LEU A 107 12.57 7.29 -10.65
CA LEU A 107 12.93 8.59 -10.10
C LEU A 107 14.06 8.46 -9.08
N VAL A 108 13.93 7.52 -8.15
CA VAL A 108 14.94 7.27 -7.11
C VAL A 108 16.26 6.82 -7.73
N GLU A 109 16.23 5.90 -8.72
CA GLU A 109 17.44 5.49 -9.45
C GLU A 109 18.10 6.66 -10.19
N GLN A 110 17.31 7.51 -10.84
CA GLN A 110 17.81 8.68 -11.55
C GLN A 110 18.51 9.66 -10.59
N TYR A 111 17.82 10.13 -9.56
CA TYR A 111 18.36 11.13 -8.63
C TYR A 111 19.53 10.58 -7.81
N SER A 112 19.50 9.29 -7.44
CA SER A 112 20.64 8.63 -6.79
C SER A 112 21.89 8.63 -7.69
N ARG A 113 21.75 8.35 -9.01
CA ARG A 113 22.84 8.44 -9.98
C ARG A 113 23.35 9.87 -10.22
N GLU A 114 22.48 10.85 -10.05
CA GLU A 114 22.83 12.28 -10.12
C GLU A 114 23.49 12.80 -8.84
N GLY A 115 23.71 11.93 -7.83
CA GLY A 115 24.40 12.23 -6.59
C GLY A 115 23.53 12.89 -5.51
N TYR A 116 22.21 12.83 -5.63
CA TYR A 116 21.30 13.30 -4.59
C TYR A 116 21.25 12.31 -3.42
N HIS A 117 21.14 12.84 -2.21
CA HIS A 117 20.68 12.04 -1.07
C HIS A 117 19.18 11.81 -1.19
N ILE A 118 18.74 10.56 -1.12
CA ILE A 118 17.33 10.19 -1.24
C ILE A 118 16.68 10.12 0.13
N ILE A 119 15.61 10.87 0.32
CA ILE A 119 14.72 10.72 1.48
C ILE A 119 13.44 10.05 1.02
N ILE A 120 13.12 8.92 1.62
CA ILE A 120 11.86 8.20 1.41
C ILE A 120 10.96 8.46 2.61
N ILE A 121 9.89 9.23 2.43
CA ILE A 121 8.88 9.43 3.48
C ILE A 121 7.93 8.23 3.48
N GLY A 122 8.00 7.41 4.55
CA GLY A 122 7.25 6.17 4.64
C GLY A 122 7.56 5.35 5.88
N ASN A 123 6.98 4.16 5.96
CA ASN A 123 7.31 3.18 6.99
C ASN A 123 8.47 2.31 6.51
N GLU A 124 9.60 2.32 7.21
CA GLU A 124 10.84 1.63 6.82
C GLU A 124 10.64 0.12 6.60
N THR A 125 9.79 -0.52 7.39
CA THR A 125 9.52 -1.97 7.30
C THR A 125 8.44 -2.33 6.28
N HIS A 126 7.90 -1.34 5.55
CA HIS A 126 6.88 -1.61 4.55
C HIS A 126 7.52 -2.13 3.25
N PRO A 127 6.98 -3.21 2.64
CA PRO A 127 7.52 -3.83 1.43
C PRO A 127 7.75 -2.88 0.25
N GLU A 128 6.91 -1.84 0.11
CA GLU A 128 7.09 -0.82 -0.93
C GLU A 128 8.32 0.06 -0.66
N VAL A 129 8.53 0.46 0.59
CA VAL A 129 9.69 1.28 1.00
C VAL A 129 10.98 0.49 0.88
N GLU A 130 10.99 -0.78 1.31
CA GLU A 130 12.12 -1.70 1.07
C GLU A 130 12.44 -1.81 -0.42
N GLY A 131 11.39 -2.00 -1.25
CA GLY A 131 11.52 -2.04 -2.70
C GLY A 131 12.16 -0.77 -3.26
N ILE A 132 11.68 0.41 -2.86
CA ILE A 132 12.20 1.71 -3.32
C ILE A 132 13.67 1.90 -2.92
N LYS A 133 14.05 1.58 -1.67
CA LYS A 133 15.45 1.65 -1.17
C LYS A 133 16.42 0.90 -2.08
N GLY A 134 16.02 -0.25 -2.59
CA GLY A 134 16.87 -1.08 -3.45
C GLY A 134 17.14 -0.53 -4.85
N TRP A 135 16.64 0.67 -5.19
CA TRP A 135 16.91 1.39 -6.44
C TRP A 135 17.82 2.60 -6.26
N SER A 136 18.31 2.84 -5.05
CA SER A 136 19.24 3.92 -4.72
C SER A 136 20.50 3.37 -4.06
N ASP A 137 21.50 4.24 -3.88
CA ASP A 137 22.68 3.91 -3.05
C ASP A 137 22.24 3.86 -1.58
N PRO A 138 22.40 2.73 -0.89
CA PRO A 138 22.02 2.60 0.52
C PRO A 138 22.74 3.60 1.44
N ALA A 139 23.99 3.98 1.11
CA ALA A 139 24.76 4.93 1.89
C ALA A 139 24.22 6.38 1.78
N GLU A 140 23.46 6.67 0.72
CA GLU A 140 22.88 7.97 0.40
C GLU A 140 21.35 7.93 0.45
N THR A 141 20.77 7.05 1.28
CA THR A 141 19.31 6.90 1.38
C THR A 141 18.88 6.85 2.82
N SER A 142 17.90 7.69 3.16
CA SER A 142 17.25 7.73 4.49
C SER A 142 15.75 7.50 4.36
N VAL A 143 15.16 6.85 5.35
CA VAL A 143 13.71 6.74 5.50
C VAL A 143 13.28 7.59 6.67
N ILE A 144 12.22 8.37 6.50
CA ILE A 144 11.64 9.23 7.54
C ILE A 144 10.13 8.95 7.58
N GLY A 145 9.61 8.54 8.73
CA GLY A 145 8.18 8.26 8.94
C GLY A 145 7.52 9.12 9.99
N THR A 146 8.33 9.85 10.80
CA THR A 146 7.86 10.65 11.94
C THR A 146 8.53 12.03 12.00
N CYS A 147 7.87 12.99 12.67
CA CYS A 147 8.44 14.33 12.89
C CYS A 147 9.75 14.27 13.68
N GLU A 148 9.83 13.39 14.67
CA GLU A 148 11.05 13.20 15.47
C GLU A 148 12.24 12.73 14.60
N GLU A 149 12.00 11.82 13.64
CA GLU A 149 13.02 11.38 12.68
C GLU A 149 13.42 12.52 11.74
N ALA A 150 12.46 13.31 11.25
CA ALA A 150 12.72 14.48 10.41
C ALA A 150 13.53 15.55 11.16
N GLU A 151 13.21 15.82 12.42
CA GLU A 151 13.97 16.77 13.28
C GLU A 151 15.41 16.31 13.52
N LYS A 152 15.62 15.01 13.74
CA LYS A 152 16.95 14.42 13.97
C LYS A 152 17.78 14.24 12.69
N PHE A 153 17.14 14.28 11.53
CA PHE A 153 17.82 14.09 10.26
C PHE A 153 18.85 15.19 10.01
N THR A 154 20.08 14.81 9.67
CA THR A 154 21.18 15.73 9.35
C THR A 154 22.02 15.19 8.21
N LEU A 155 22.43 16.09 7.31
CA LEU A 155 23.39 15.84 6.24
C LEU A 155 24.46 16.90 6.23
N SER A 156 25.58 16.64 5.54
CA SER A 156 26.52 17.72 5.18
C SER A 156 25.82 18.75 4.29
N SER A 157 26.05 20.03 4.52
CA SER A 157 25.34 21.16 3.90
C SER A 157 25.48 21.27 2.37
N GLU A 158 26.39 20.52 1.76
CA GLU A 158 26.68 20.58 0.32
C GLU A 158 25.86 19.54 -0.49
N LYS A 159 25.14 18.63 0.18
CA LYS A 159 24.38 17.59 -0.50
C LYS A 159 23.02 18.09 -0.96
N LYS A 160 22.68 17.77 -2.21
CA LYS A 160 21.33 17.93 -2.74
C LYS A 160 20.44 16.78 -2.26
N VAL A 161 19.19 17.06 -1.98
CA VAL A 161 18.23 16.11 -1.44
C VAL A 161 17.07 15.92 -2.41
N CYS A 162 16.69 14.68 -2.66
CA CYS A 162 15.46 14.34 -3.37
C CYS A 162 14.51 13.60 -2.42
N ILE A 163 13.34 14.18 -2.19
CA ILE A 163 12.30 13.58 -1.33
C ILE A 163 11.26 12.91 -2.19
N VAL A 164 11.00 11.62 -1.91
CA VAL A 164 9.87 10.83 -2.43
C VAL A 164 9.05 10.28 -1.27
N SER A 165 7.87 9.74 -1.53
CA SER A 165 7.02 9.14 -0.50
C SER A 165 6.55 7.74 -0.89
N GLN A 166 6.24 6.93 0.12
CA GLN A 166 5.40 5.75 -0.01
C GLN A 166 4.03 6.14 -0.59
N THR A 167 3.53 5.39 -1.57
CA THR A 167 2.30 5.74 -2.31
C THR A 167 1.04 5.82 -1.43
N THR A 168 1.04 5.16 -0.27
CA THR A 168 -0.08 5.10 0.68
C THR A 168 0.13 5.95 1.92
N PHE A 169 1.15 6.83 1.94
CA PHE A 169 1.42 7.69 3.09
C PHE A 169 0.30 8.72 3.31
N ASN A 170 0.16 9.23 4.53
CA ASN A 170 -0.80 10.28 4.84
C ASN A 170 -0.34 11.61 4.24
N TYR A 171 -1.21 12.25 3.45
CA TYR A 171 -0.88 13.48 2.71
C TYR A 171 -0.50 14.65 3.64
N ASN A 172 -1.25 14.88 4.71
CA ASN A 172 -0.99 15.98 5.64
C ASN A 172 0.33 15.75 6.40
N LYS A 173 0.57 14.52 6.86
CA LYS A 173 1.86 14.16 7.49
C LYS A 173 3.04 14.28 6.53
N PHE A 174 2.86 13.96 5.25
CA PHE A 174 3.90 14.16 4.25
C PHE A 174 4.29 15.65 4.13
N GLN A 175 3.33 16.54 4.08
CA GLN A 175 3.57 17.99 4.02
C GLN A 175 4.34 18.48 5.25
N GLU A 176 3.88 18.08 6.44
CA GLU A 176 4.55 18.41 7.71
C GLU A 176 6.02 17.95 7.73
N LEU A 177 6.31 16.71 7.33
CA LEU A 177 7.66 16.18 7.29
C LEU A 177 8.56 16.92 6.27
N VAL A 178 7.99 17.26 5.11
CA VAL A 178 8.69 18.05 4.09
C VAL A 178 9.04 19.45 4.62
N GLU A 179 8.14 20.11 5.34
CA GLU A 179 8.38 21.41 5.96
C GLU A 179 9.53 21.36 6.96
N ILE A 180 9.53 20.38 7.89
CA ILE A 180 10.60 20.18 8.88
C ILE A 180 11.97 19.99 8.18
N VAL A 181 12.02 19.17 7.12
CA VAL A 181 13.28 18.95 6.40
C VAL A 181 13.71 20.18 5.62
N ASN A 182 12.76 20.93 5.06
CA ASN A 182 13.03 22.17 4.31
C ASN A 182 13.61 23.30 5.19
N GLU A 183 13.15 23.41 6.44
CA GLU A 183 13.68 24.39 7.41
C GLU A 183 15.16 24.21 7.74
N LYS A 184 15.73 23.04 7.43
CA LYS A 184 17.16 22.77 7.63
C LYS A 184 18.07 23.39 6.57
N GLY A 185 17.51 24.00 5.51
CA GLY A 185 18.25 24.77 4.51
C GLY A 185 19.02 23.96 3.48
N TYR A 186 18.64 22.68 3.25
CA TYR A 186 19.18 21.87 2.16
C TYR A 186 18.66 22.32 0.78
N ASP A 187 19.41 22.02 -0.29
CA ASP A 187 18.93 22.13 -1.69
C ASP A 187 18.01 20.92 -1.98
N ILE A 188 16.68 21.11 -1.91
CA ILE A 188 15.69 20.04 -1.89
C ILE A 188 14.84 20.05 -3.15
N ILE A 189 14.68 18.88 -3.77
CA ILE A 189 13.63 18.59 -4.74
C ILE A 189 12.59 17.69 -4.07
N VAL A 190 11.34 18.15 -4.01
CA VAL A 190 10.21 17.39 -3.48
C VAL A 190 9.41 16.80 -4.62
N LEU A 191 9.35 15.47 -4.68
CA LEU A 191 8.52 14.73 -5.62
C LEU A 191 7.36 14.09 -4.83
N ASN A 192 6.19 14.72 -4.86
CA ASN A 192 5.01 14.09 -4.26
C ASN A 192 4.66 12.84 -5.06
N THR A 193 4.95 11.67 -4.47
CA THR A 193 4.70 10.36 -5.06
C THR A 193 3.55 9.61 -4.38
N ILE A 194 2.80 10.27 -3.49
CA ILE A 194 1.53 9.75 -2.99
C ILE A 194 0.60 9.50 -4.17
N CYS A 195 -0.03 8.34 -4.22
CA CYS A 195 -0.90 7.98 -5.33
C CYS A 195 -2.21 8.79 -5.27
N ASN A 196 -2.68 9.34 -6.40
CA ASN A 196 -3.95 10.05 -6.49
C ASN A 196 -5.12 9.24 -5.90
N ALA A 197 -5.14 7.91 -6.16
CA ALA A 197 -6.15 7.04 -5.58
C ALA A 197 -6.08 6.97 -4.03
N THR A 198 -4.93 7.22 -3.43
CA THR A 198 -4.77 7.35 -1.98
C THR A 198 -5.33 8.67 -1.49
N GLU A 199 -4.96 9.77 -2.14
CA GLU A 199 -5.43 11.12 -1.81
C GLU A 199 -6.97 11.22 -1.92
N GLU A 200 -7.55 10.76 -3.04
CA GLU A 200 -9.00 10.70 -3.24
C GLU A 200 -9.71 9.94 -2.12
N ARG A 201 -9.18 8.76 -1.72
CA ARG A 201 -9.74 7.96 -0.62
C ARG A 201 -9.65 8.66 0.72
N GLN A 202 -8.53 9.26 1.03
CA GLN A 202 -8.31 9.95 2.30
C GLN A 202 -9.27 11.13 2.42
N THR A 203 -9.36 11.97 1.39
CA THR A 203 -10.25 13.13 1.34
C THR A 203 -11.74 12.73 1.42
N GLU A 204 -12.13 11.68 0.65
CA GLU A 204 -13.52 11.21 0.68
C GLU A 204 -13.89 10.59 2.02
N ALA A 205 -13.00 9.76 2.60
CA ALA A 205 -13.23 9.13 3.90
C ALA A 205 -13.35 10.17 5.03
N GLU A 206 -12.47 11.18 5.04
CA GLU A 206 -12.54 12.28 5.99
C GLU A 206 -13.86 13.03 5.89
N ARG A 207 -14.28 13.39 4.67
CA ARG A 207 -15.55 14.09 4.43
C ARG A 207 -16.74 13.28 4.93
N ILE A 208 -16.81 11.98 4.62
CA ILE A 208 -17.91 11.11 5.06
C ILE A 208 -17.89 10.99 6.59
N ALA A 209 -16.72 10.81 7.20
CA ALA A 209 -16.59 10.67 8.65
C ALA A 209 -17.12 11.89 9.43
N LYS A 210 -17.02 13.10 8.85
CA LYS A 210 -17.59 14.33 9.42
C LYS A 210 -19.13 14.40 9.36
N GLU A 211 -19.76 13.60 8.49
CA GLU A 211 -21.19 13.67 8.18
C GLU A 211 -22.01 12.53 8.81
N VAL A 212 -21.35 11.55 9.46
CA VAL A 212 -22.01 10.31 9.93
C VAL A 212 -21.83 10.07 11.43
N ASP A 213 -22.71 9.24 12.01
CA ASP A 213 -22.67 8.87 13.43
C ASP A 213 -21.73 7.68 13.70
N ALA A 214 -21.49 6.88 12.66
CA ALA A 214 -20.54 5.76 12.72
C ALA A 214 -19.85 5.54 11.37
N MET A 215 -18.57 5.14 11.41
CA MET A 215 -17.77 4.78 10.23
C MET A 215 -17.34 3.32 10.27
N ILE A 216 -17.45 2.63 9.14
CA ILE A 216 -16.92 1.30 8.92
C ILE A 216 -15.80 1.38 7.90
N VAL A 217 -14.60 0.98 8.30
CA VAL A 217 -13.41 0.94 7.44
C VAL A 217 -13.06 -0.52 7.18
N ILE A 218 -13.19 -0.97 5.93
CA ILE A 218 -13.04 -2.37 5.54
C ILE A 218 -11.67 -2.59 4.91
N GLY A 219 -10.92 -3.61 5.37
CA GLY A 219 -9.70 -4.07 4.71
C GLY A 219 -8.75 -4.86 5.59
N GLY A 220 -7.70 -5.41 4.98
CA GLY A 220 -6.69 -6.21 5.66
C GLY A 220 -5.91 -5.41 6.72
N ARG A 221 -5.61 -6.05 7.85
CA ARG A 221 -4.89 -5.40 8.96
C ARG A 221 -3.46 -4.98 8.59
N ALA A 222 -2.83 -5.71 7.68
CA ALA A 222 -1.50 -5.40 7.16
C ALA A 222 -1.51 -4.31 6.05
N SER A 223 -2.69 -3.83 5.63
CA SER A 223 -2.82 -2.82 4.58
C SER A 223 -2.54 -1.41 5.14
N SER A 224 -1.40 -0.82 4.76
CA SER A 224 -1.03 0.56 5.12
C SER A 224 -2.13 1.56 4.71
N ASN A 225 -2.69 1.45 3.49
CA ASN A 225 -3.77 2.32 3.05
C ASN A 225 -5.01 2.21 3.96
N THR A 226 -5.41 0.99 4.37
CA THR A 226 -6.58 0.82 5.24
C THR A 226 -6.34 1.38 6.65
N GLN A 227 -5.14 1.17 7.19
CA GLN A 227 -4.75 1.74 8.49
C GLN A 227 -4.84 3.27 8.47
N LYS A 228 -4.35 3.92 7.40
CA LYS A 228 -4.42 5.38 7.26
C LYS A 228 -5.86 5.88 7.12
N LEU A 229 -6.71 5.17 6.38
CA LEU A 229 -8.14 5.50 6.32
C LEU A 229 -8.81 5.38 7.69
N PHE A 230 -8.47 4.33 8.45
CA PHE A 230 -9.00 4.17 9.80
C PHE A 230 -8.55 5.31 10.73
N GLU A 231 -7.27 5.69 10.71
CA GLU A 231 -6.74 6.81 11.50
C GLU A 231 -7.51 8.13 11.17
N ILE A 232 -7.68 8.42 9.87
CA ILE A 232 -8.39 9.63 9.42
C ILE A 232 -9.85 9.60 9.87
N CYS A 233 -10.56 8.51 9.62
CA CYS A 233 -11.96 8.39 10.04
C CYS A 233 -12.13 8.48 11.56
N LYS A 234 -11.23 7.87 12.33
CA LYS A 234 -11.27 7.86 13.79
C LYS A 234 -11.05 9.25 14.39
N ASN A 235 -10.28 10.10 13.75
CA ASN A 235 -10.08 11.49 14.17
C ASN A 235 -11.36 12.33 14.04
N GLU A 236 -12.21 12.03 13.05
CA GLU A 236 -13.43 12.80 12.76
C GLU A 236 -14.71 12.14 13.33
N CYS A 237 -14.72 10.81 13.48
CA CYS A 237 -15.86 10.03 13.97
C CYS A 237 -15.43 9.08 15.08
N GLU A 238 -15.88 9.32 16.31
CA GLU A 238 -15.49 8.48 17.46
C GLU A 238 -15.92 7.01 17.27
N ASN A 239 -17.09 6.77 16.67
CA ASN A 239 -17.61 5.43 16.41
C ASN A 239 -17.06 4.85 15.11
N THR A 240 -15.74 4.72 14.97
CA THR A 240 -15.09 4.14 13.79
C THR A 240 -14.68 2.70 14.07
N TYR A 241 -15.12 1.80 13.19
CA TYR A 241 -14.87 0.35 13.25
C TYR A 241 -13.95 -0.10 12.12
N TYR A 242 -12.85 -0.78 12.48
CA TYR A 242 -11.93 -1.40 11.52
C TYR A 242 -12.24 -2.88 11.43
N ILE A 243 -12.65 -3.35 10.25
CA ILE A 243 -13.04 -4.73 10.01
C ILE A 243 -12.36 -5.30 8.76
N GLN A 244 -12.12 -6.60 8.72
CA GLN A 244 -11.73 -7.30 7.50
C GLN A 244 -12.96 -7.87 6.76
N THR A 245 -13.89 -8.44 7.52
CA THR A 245 -15.13 -9.01 7.04
C THR A 245 -16.29 -8.61 7.95
N ILE A 246 -17.53 -8.93 7.54
CA ILE A 246 -18.73 -8.67 8.38
C ILE A 246 -18.68 -9.36 9.74
N LYS A 247 -17.93 -10.46 9.86
CA LYS A 247 -17.80 -11.23 11.12
C LYS A 247 -17.08 -10.46 12.22
N ASP A 248 -16.30 -9.45 11.84
CA ASP A 248 -15.58 -8.59 12.79
C ASP A 248 -16.45 -7.45 13.34
N LEU A 249 -17.65 -7.26 12.80
CA LEU A 249 -18.56 -6.17 13.17
C LEU A 249 -19.69 -6.65 14.08
N ASP A 250 -19.73 -6.12 15.28
CA ASP A 250 -20.91 -6.23 16.15
C ASP A 250 -21.96 -5.19 15.71
N LEU A 251 -22.93 -5.64 14.91
CA LEU A 251 -24.01 -4.81 14.38
C LEU A 251 -24.87 -4.15 15.47
N THR A 252 -24.92 -4.72 16.68
CA THR A 252 -25.70 -4.10 17.79
C THR A 252 -25.18 -2.72 18.17
N ARG A 253 -23.90 -2.43 17.90
CA ARG A 253 -23.28 -1.11 18.14
C ARG A 253 -23.79 -0.01 17.21
N LEU A 254 -24.47 -0.37 16.12
CA LEU A 254 -25.04 0.58 15.17
C LEU A 254 -26.50 0.90 15.44
N LYS A 255 -27.15 0.28 16.46
CA LYS A 255 -28.60 0.41 16.72
C LYS A 255 -29.09 1.83 17.03
N SER A 256 -28.21 2.70 17.47
CA SER A 256 -28.55 4.09 17.82
C SER A 256 -28.01 5.11 16.79
N THR A 257 -27.62 4.66 15.59
CA THR A 257 -27.07 5.54 14.57
C THR A 257 -28.07 5.79 13.45
N ASP A 258 -28.20 7.04 13.02
CA ASP A 258 -29.05 7.42 11.88
C ASP A 258 -28.29 7.35 10.57
N ASN A 259 -26.99 7.68 10.58
CA ASN A 259 -26.12 7.73 9.41
C ASN A 259 -24.88 6.85 9.64
N VAL A 260 -24.61 5.93 8.71
CA VAL A 260 -23.42 5.05 8.73
C VAL A 260 -22.61 5.26 7.46
N GLY A 261 -21.35 5.64 7.61
CA GLY A 261 -20.39 5.72 6.52
C GLY A 261 -19.65 4.37 6.33
N ILE A 262 -19.43 3.98 5.09
CA ILE A 262 -18.65 2.79 4.74
C ILE A 262 -17.54 3.21 3.77
N THR A 263 -16.30 2.91 4.10
CA THR A 263 -15.16 3.01 3.20
C THR A 263 -14.35 1.73 3.21
N ALA A 264 -13.48 1.56 2.21
CA ALA A 264 -12.65 0.36 2.12
C ALA A 264 -11.26 0.66 1.54
N GLY A 265 -10.27 -0.08 2.03
CA GLY A 265 -8.92 0.02 1.54
C GLY A 265 -8.77 -0.40 0.07
N ALA A 266 -7.68 0.08 -0.56
CA ALA A 266 -7.35 -0.16 -1.97
C ALA A 266 -7.10 -1.66 -2.31
N SER A 267 -6.97 -2.51 -1.30
CA SER A 267 -6.80 -3.96 -1.44
C SER A 267 -8.02 -4.77 -0.99
N THR A 268 -9.19 -4.12 -0.83
CA THR A 268 -10.43 -4.78 -0.41
C THR A 268 -11.28 -5.17 -1.62
N PRO A 269 -11.62 -6.46 -1.81
CA PRO A 269 -12.50 -6.91 -2.88
C PRO A 269 -13.93 -6.37 -2.75
N ASN A 270 -14.59 -6.12 -3.89
CA ASN A 270 -15.95 -5.57 -3.92
C ASN A 270 -17.00 -6.49 -3.25
N ASN A 271 -16.86 -7.81 -3.38
CA ASN A 271 -17.78 -8.75 -2.74
C ASN A 271 -17.81 -8.61 -1.21
N ILE A 272 -16.67 -8.33 -0.58
CA ILE A 272 -16.61 -8.07 0.88
C ILE A 272 -17.31 -6.75 1.22
N ILE A 273 -17.13 -5.72 0.41
CA ILE A 273 -17.80 -4.43 0.61
C ILE A 273 -19.31 -4.56 0.49
N GLU A 274 -19.77 -5.26 -0.56
CA GLU A 274 -21.19 -5.53 -0.82
C GLU A 274 -21.81 -6.37 0.31
N GLU A 275 -21.09 -7.38 0.80
CA GLU A 275 -21.54 -8.21 1.93
C GLU A 275 -21.74 -7.36 3.18
N VAL A 276 -20.76 -6.51 3.54
CA VAL A 276 -20.88 -5.62 4.70
C VAL A 276 -22.04 -4.65 4.50
N GLN A 277 -22.12 -3.98 3.35
CA GLN A 277 -23.23 -3.04 3.07
C GLN A 277 -24.59 -3.69 3.16
N LYS A 278 -24.76 -4.91 2.62
CA LYS A 278 -26.01 -5.68 2.66
C LYS A 278 -26.39 -6.05 4.09
N ASN A 279 -25.44 -6.54 4.89
CA ASN A 279 -25.72 -6.94 6.27
C ASN A 279 -26.08 -5.73 7.13
N VAL A 280 -25.35 -4.63 7.02
CA VAL A 280 -25.68 -3.36 7.71
C VAL A 280 -27.09 -2.87 7.31
N ARG A 281 -27.45 -2.98 6.02
CA ARG A 281 -28.78 -2.56 5.53
C ARG A 281 -29.92 -3.47 5.99
N ASN A 282 -29.68 -4.76 6.17
CA ASN A 282 -30.70 -5.73 6.54
C ASN A 282 -30.99 -5.78 8.06
N GLU A 283 -30.07 -5.32 8.89
CA GLU A 283 -30.23 -5.31 10.35
C GLU A 283 -31.16 -4.17 10.81
N PHE A 284 -31.36 -3.18 9.96
CA PHE A 284 -32.10 -1.95 10.27
C PHE A 284 -33.10 -1.57 9.16
#